data_98fd04c436c267830328f950b1aedf47
#
_entry.id   98fd04c436c267830328f950b1aedf47
#
_cell.length_a   1.000
_cell.length_b   1.000
_cell.length_c   1.000
_cell.angle_alpha   90.00
_cell.angle_beta   90.00
_cell.angle_gamma   90.00
#
_symmetry.space_group_name_H-M   'P 1'
#
loop_
_entity.id
_entity.type
_entity.pdbx_description
1 polymer ?
#
loop_
_entity_poly.entity_id
_entity_poly.type
_entity_poly.pdbx_seq_one_letter_code
_entity_poly.pdbx_strand_id
1 'polypeptide(L)'
;MWQILEHRNVLRRVRKMPKRELKRYEKWKDIVHLSGPSGLRLIRGFNDEPLRGEWKGHRSSRLGEQYRVIYKIESNRLLVMVFDLTAHDYRRK
;
A
#
# COMPACT_ATOMS: atom_id res chain seq x y z
N MET A 1 -16.43 -5.07 6.47
CA MET A 1 -15.56 -4.92 5.30
C MET A 1 -14.56 -3.81 5.54
N TRP A 2 -13.36 -3.99 5.08
CA TRP A 2 -12.30 -3.02 5.32
C TRP A 2 -12.47 -1.76 4.48
N GLN A 3 -12.19 -0.61 5.08
CA GLN A 3 -12.18 0.68 4.39
C GLN A 3 -10.75 1.11 4.08
N ILE A 4 -10.60 1.89 3.02
CA ILE A 4 -9.31 2.45 2.64
C ILE A 4 -9.44 3.95 2.56
N LEU A 5 -8.60 4.66 3.32
CA LEU A 5 -8.49 6.10 3.23
C LEU A 5 -7.20 6.44 2.51
N GLU A 6 -7.28 7.33 1.55
CA GLU A 6 -6.11 7.71 0.75
C GLU A 6 -5.75 9.15 1.05
N HIS A 7 -4.48 9.36 1.45
CA HIS A 7 -3.97 10.70 1.66
C HIS A 7 -4.00 11.47 0.33
N ARG A 8 -4.13 12.81 0.40
CA ARG A 8 -4.18 13.62 -0.82
C ARG A 8 -2.98 13.39 -1.74
N ASN A 9 -1.82 13.09 -1.18
CA ASN A 9 -0.63 12.78 -1.98
C ASN A 9 -0.86 11.58 -2.88
N VAL A 10 -1.61 10.59 -2.37
CA VAL A 10 -1.91 9.38 -3.14
C VAL A 10 -2.74 9.73 -4.35
N LEU A 11 -3.73 10.59 -4.18
CA LEU A 11 -4.60 10.99 -5.28
C LEU A 11 -3.82 11.69 -6.39
N ARG A 12 -2.82 12.47 -6.02
CA ARG A 12 -1.95 13.12 -7.00
C ARG A 12 -1.04 12.13 -7.72
N ARG A 13 -0.50 11.17 -6.97
CA ARG A 13 0.40 10.16 -7.53
C ARG A 13 -0.31 9.26 -8.53
N VAL A 14 -1.56 8.89 -8.21
CA VAL A 14 -2.36 8.03 -9.08
C VAL A 14 -2.46 8.60 -10.49
N ARG A 15 -2.57 9.92 -10.60
CA ARG A 15 -2.68 10.57 -11.91
C ARG A 15 -1.44 10.44 -12.76
N LYS A 16 -0.29 10.21 -12.14
CA LYS A 16 1.00 10.16 -12.83
C LYS A 16 1.58 8.77 -12.91
N MET A 17 0.91 7.79 -12.32
CA MET A 17 1.43 6.44 -12.31
C MET A 17 1.28 5.77 -13.66
N PRO A 18 2.28 4.96 -14.06
CA PRO A 18 2.13 4.12 -15.23
C PRO A 18 0.92 3.20 -15.08
N LYS A 19 0.27 2.90 -16.20
CA LYS A 19 -0.94 2.09 -16.20
C LYS A 19 -0.76 0.75 -15.51
N ARG A 20 0.39 0.14 -15.70
CA ARG A 20 0.70 -1.17 -15.14
C ARG A 20 0.65 -1.16 -13.63
N GLU A 21 1.32 -0.19 -13.02
CA GLU A 21 1.34 -0.05 -11.57
C GLU A 21 -0.01 0.40 -11.05
N LEU A 22 -0.70 1.23 -11.81
CA LEU A 22 -2.04 1.66 -11.42
C LEU A 22 -3.01 0.49 -11.35
N LYS A 23 -2.99 -0.41 -12.32
CA LYS A 23 -3.82 -1.61 -12.29
C LYS A 23 -3.49 -2.48 -11.08
N ARG A 24 -2.21 -2.55 -10.75
CA ARG A 24 -1.77 -3.32 -9.61
C ARG A 24 -2.27 -2.71 -8.31
N TYR A 25 -2.28 -1.38 -8.23
CA TYR A 25 -2.82 -0.69 -7.07
C TYR A 25 -4.32 -0.92 -6.93
N GLU A 26 -5.06 -0.92 -8.03
CA GLU A 26 -6.48 -1.21 -7.98
C GLU A 26 -6.74 -2.61 -7.44
N LYS A 27 -5.96 -3.58 -7.89
CA LYS A 27 -6.05 -4.93 -7.37
C LYS A 27 -5.71 -5.00 -5.89
N TRP A 28 -4.70 -4.25 -5.48
CA TRP A 28 -4.29 -4.14 -4.09
C TRP A 28 -5.47 -3.66 -3.23
N LYS A 29 -6.16 -2.62 -3.69
CA LYS A 29 -7.32 -2.09 -2.96
C LYS A 29 -8.46 -3.11 -2.88
N ASP A 30 -8.72 -3.81 -3.97
CA ASP A 30 -9.76 -4.83 -3.96
C ASP A 30 -9.48 -5.91 -2.94
N ILE A 31 -8.24 -6.36 -2.86
CA ILE A 31 -7.86 -7.39 -1.90
C ILE A 31 -8.05 -6.89 -0.47
N VAL A 32 -7.63 -5.67 -0.20
CA VAL A 32 -7.78 -5.09 1.14
C VAL A 32 -9.25 -4.95 1.50
N HIS A 33 -10.08 -4.48 0.58
CA HIS A 33 -11.52 -4.37 0.84
C HIS A 33 -12.14 -5.69 1.22
N LEU A 34 -11.81 -6.74 0.48
CA LEU A 34 -12.47 -8.04 0.65
C LEU A 34 -11.87 -8.88 1.77
N SER A 35 -10.57 -8.86 1.91
CA SER A 35 -9.86 -9.79 2.80
C SER A 35 -9.09 -9.09 3.91
N GLY A 36 -8.99 -7.78 3.86
CA GLY A 36 -8.13 -7.04 4.77
C GLY A 36 -6.66 -7.14 4.37
N PRO A 37 -5.79 -6.44 5.10
CA PRO A 37 -4.36 -6.42 4.76
C PRO A 37 -3.70 -7.78 4.78
N SER A 38 -4.21 -8.73 5.58
CA SER A 38 -3.62 -10.06 5.63
C SER A 38 -3.68 -10.77 4.28
N GLY A 39 -4.67 -10.42 3.45
CA GLY A 39 -4.77 -11.00 2.11
C GLY A 39 -3.62 -10.63 1.21
N LEU A 40 -2.99 -9.49 1.48
CA LEU A 40 -1.84 -9.06 0.69
C LEU A 40 -0.64 -9.99 0.86
N ARG A 41 -0.50 -10.58 2.03
CA ARG A 41 0.62 -11.46 2.34
C ARG A 41 0.55 -12.78 1.60
N LEU A 42 -0.62 -13.14 1.12
CA LEU A 42 -0.82 -14.36 0.36
C LEU A 42 -0.35 -14.21 -1.09
N ILE A 43 -0.12 -12.99 -1.53
CA ILE A 43 0.31 -12.72 -2.89
C ILE A 43 1.77 -12.29 -2.87
N ARG A 44 2.62 -13.23 -3.25
CA ARG A 44 4.07 -13.06 -3.17
C ARG A 44 4.56 -11.81 -3.91
N GLY A 45 3.95 -11.51 -5.05
CA GLY A 45 4.37 -10.39 -5.86
C GLY A 45 4.25 -9.03 -5.19
N PHE A 46 3.38 -8.90 -4.18
CA PHE A 46 3.27 -7.64 -3.43
C PHE A 46 4.40 -7.47 -2.43
N ASN A 47 5.07 -8.56 -2.05
CA ASN A 47 6.18 -8.50 -1.10
C ASN A 47 5.86 -7.57 0.08
N ASP A 48 4.69 -7.77 0.69
CA ASP A 48 4.21 -6.93 1.78
C ASP A 48 5.08 -7.12 3.03
N GLU A 49 5.54 -6.01 3.61
CA GLU A 49 6.46 -6.10 4.74
C GLU A 49 6.34 -4.87 5.65
N PRO A 50 6.66 -5.03 6.94
CA PRO A 50 6.67 -3.88 7.84
C PRO A 50 7.89 -3.02 7.59
N LEU A 51 7.74 -1.72 7.85
CA LEU A 51 8.83 -0.78 7.73
C LEU A 51 9.49 -0.57 9.10
N ARG A 52 10.70 -0.04 9.07
CA ARG A 52 11.53 0.16 10.27
C ARG A 52 11.88 1.63 10.43
N GLY A 53 12.55 1.94 11.53
CA GLY A 53 13.06 3.28 11.79
C GLY A 53 11.96 4.28 11.95
N GLU A 54 12.07 5.40 11.26
CA GLU A 54 11.08 6.47 11.34
C GLU A 54 9.70 6.03 10.88
N TRP A 55 9.64 4.97 10.08
CA TRP A 55 8.38 4.49 9.52
C TRP A 55 7.83 3.29 10.27
N LYS A 56 8.36 3.02 11.45
CA LYS A 56 7.86 1.94 12.27
C LYS A 56 6.35 2.08 12.47
N GLY A 57 5.63 0.99 12.34
CA GLY A 57 4.17 1.00 12.41
C GLY A 57 3.50 1.09 11.06
N HIS A 58 4.27 1.41 10.03
CA HIS A 58 3.77 1.40 8.64
C HIS A 58 4.24 0.14 7.94
N ARG A 59 3.61 -0.14 6.79
CA ARG A 59 3.96 -1.27 5.96
C ARG A 59 4.10 -0.81 4.51
N SER A 60 4.75 -1.62 3.70
CA SER A 60 4.83 -1.35 2.28
C SER A 60 4.47 -2.59 1.47
N SER A 61 3.84 -2.38 0.33
CA SER A 61 3.60 -3.41 -0.67
C SER A 61 4.19 -2.95 -1.99
N ARG A 62 4.75 -3.89 -2.75
CA ARG A 62 5.34 -3.58 -4.04
C ARG A 62 4.26 -3.59 -5.13
N LEU A 63 4.26 -2.56 -5.98
CA LEU A 63 3.35 -2.50 -7.12
C LEU A 63 4.04 -2.80 -8.45
N GLY A 64 5.35 -2.82 -8.44
CA GLY A 64 6.17 -3.08 -9.61
C GLY A 64 7.60 -3.04 -9.15
N GLU A 65 8.54 -2.90 -10.07
CA GLU A 65 9.94 -2.90 -9.66
C GLU A 65 10.30 -1.72 -8.78
N GLN A 66 9.67 -0.57 -9.01
CA GLN A 66 10.04 0.65 -8.29
C GLN A 66 8.95 1.18 -7.37
N TYR A 67 7.68 0.99 -7.73
CA TYR A 67 6.59 1.61 -6.99
C TYR A 67 6.14 0.79 -5.80
N ARG A 68 5.83 1.48 -4.69
CA ARG A 68 5.35 0.86 -3.46
C ARG A 68 4.18 1.62 -2.90
N VAL A 69 3.29 0.89 -2.22
CA VAL A 69 2.21 1.47 -1.42
C VAL A 69 2.71 1.53 0.02
N ILE A 70 2.68 2.71 0.60
CA ILE A 70 3.03 2.88 2.02
C ILE A 70 1.73 3.08 2.78
N TYR A 71 1.47 2.24 3.76
CA TYR A 71 0.18 2.27 4.45
C TYR A 71 0.31 1.89 5.92
N LYS A 72 -0.75 2.15 6.66
CA LYS A 72 -0.85 1.83 8.08
C LYS A 72 -2.20 1.17 8.33
N ILE A 73 -2.23 0.23 9.27
CA ILE A 73 -3.43 -0.53 9.60
C ILE A 73 -3.99 -0.06 10.95
N GLU A 74 -5.30 0.17 11.00
CA GLU A 74 -6.03 0.36 12.24
C GLU A 74 -7.03 -0.78 12.35
N SER A 75 -6.61 -1.87 12.97
CA SER A 75 -7.37 -3.12 12.98
C SER A 75 -8.71 -2.99 13.66
N ASN A 76 -8.77 -2.26 14.77
CA ASN A 76 -10.01 -2.13 15.53
C ASN A 76 -11.08 -1.35 14.77
N ARG A 77 -10.71 -0.65 13.71
CA ARG A 77 -11.65 0.09 12.86
C ARG A 77 -11.79 -0.51 11.48
N LEU A 78 -11.13 -1.62 11.22
CA LEU A 78 -11.06 -2.26 9.91
C LEU A 78 -10.71 -1.24 8.85
N LEU A 79 -9.64 -0.50 9.09
CA LEU A 79 -9.26 0.64 8.26
C LEU A 79 -7.80 0.53 7.85
N VAL A 80 -7.54 0.81 6.58
CA VAL A 80 -6.19 0.96 6.06
C VAL A 80 -6.05 2.40 5.56
N MET A 81 -4.99 3.06 6.02
CA MET A 81 -4.69 4.41 5.59
C MET A 81 -3.48 4.37 4.66
N VAL A 82 -3.66 4.79 3.41
CA VAL A 82 -2.58 4.82 2.44
C VAL A 82 -1.95 6.21 2.46
N PHE A 83 -0.65 6.25 2.75
CA PHE A 83 0.08 7.51 2.90
C PHE A 83 0.78 7.93 1.62
N ASP A 84 1.28 6.98 0.84
CA ASP A 84 2.03 7.35 -0.36
C ASP A 84 2.05 6.19 -1.35
N LEU A 85 2.18 6.57 -2.62
CA LEU A 85 2.49 5.66 -3.73
C LEU A 85 3.78 6.20 -4.30
N THR A 86 4.90 5.54 -4.04
CA THR A 86 6.18 6.16 -4.29
C THR A 86 7.17 5.19 -4.93
N ALA A 87 8.08 5.75 -5.71
CA ALA A 87 9.24 5.00 -6.20
C ALA A 87 10.39 5.05 -5.21
N HIS A 88 10.23 5.84 -4.14
CA HIS A 88 11.26 5.94 -3.11
C HIS A 88 11.27 4.68 -2.24
N ASP A 89 12.46 4.20 -1.90
CA ASP A 89 12.59 2.98 -1.11
C ASP A 89 12.66 3.29 0.39
N TYR A 90 11.51 3.17 1.05
CA TYR A 90 11.41 3.43 2.49
C TYR A 90 12.00 2.32 3.35
N ARG A 91 12.41 1.22 2.76
CA ARG A 91 13.01 0.13 3.53
C ARG A 91 14.42 0.45 3.97
N ARG A 92 15.05 1.39 3.30
CA ARG A 92 16.43 1.77 3.59
C ARG A 92 16.45 2.99 4.48
N LYS A 93 16.53 2.75 5.76
CA LYS A 93 16.57 3.86 6.71
C LYS A 93 17.73 3.73 7.65
#